data_a8d403af9baebac8bea7d778b766e821
#
_entry.id   a8d403af9baebac8bea7d778b766e821
#
_cell.length_a   1.000
_cell.length_b   1.000
_cell.length_c   1.000
_cell.angle_alpha   90.00
_cell.angle_beta   90.00
_cell.angle_gamma   90.00
#
_symmetry.space_group_name_H-M   'P 1'
#
loop_
_entity.id
_entity.type
_entity.pdbx_description
1 polymer ?
#
loop_
_entity_poly.entity_id
_entity_poly.type
_entity_poly.pdbx_seq_one_letter_code
_entity_poly.pdbx_strand_id
1 'polypeptide(L)'
;MTKIGSNIKKIRTAKGLSQQAFADLFEISRGNISSYEESRAEPRIETVIKIANYFSIPVENFITQSLTVNEILKYNGDKLIDTENHIINLQLRAVPFINDNIYMKCCHHEMAFNDWAAFPQLVLPETANNNLLALTFNNNIPHHETLPEYKQHDVLVFEEVTDHNIHLTHHKIGLYSSAAELTIGRYEITGDKVDLILNSFKKHHFDFKKPRHFWKLFAVYEHKG
;
A
#
# COMPACT_ATOMS: atom_id res chain seq x y z
N MET A 1 -20.61 30.97 10.57
CA MET A 1 -21.71 30.03 10.25
C MET A 1 -21.15 28.91 9.39
N THR A 2 -21.32 27.68 9.82
CA THR A 2 -20.77 26.54 9.09
C THR A 2 -21.50 26.32 7.75
N LYS A 3 -20.86 25.60 6.83
CA LYS A 3 -21.46 25.27 5.52
C LYS A 3 -22.08 23.86 5.51
N ILE A 4 -22.09 23.18 6.65
CA ILE A 4 -22.48 21.77 6.79
C ILE A 4 -23.87 21.52 6.22
N GLY A 5 -24.91 22.27 6.67
CA GLY A 5 -26.28 22.02 6.24
C GLY A 5 -26.49 22.24 4.73
N SER A 6 -25.89 23.29 4.17
CA SER A 6 -25.93 23.53 2.73
C SER A 6 -25.23 22.47 1.93
N ASN A 7 -24.11 21.92 2.46
CA ASN A 7 -23.37 20.85 1.81
C ASN A 7 -24.12 19.52 1.88
N ILE A 8 -24.78 19.19 3.02
CA ILE A 8 -25.66 18.02 3.13
C ILE A 8 -26.74 18.08 2.04
N LYS A 9 -27.42 19.21 1.88
CA LYS A 9 -28.47 19.39 0.87
C LYS A 9 -27.93 19.18 -0.56
N LYS A 10 -26.77 19.79 -0.87
CA LYS A 10 -26.15 19.68 -2.19
C LYS A 10 -25.72 18.24 -2.51
N ILE A 11 -25.07 17.56 -1.54
CA ILE A 11 -24.65 16.16 -1.70
C ILE A 11 -25.88 15.27 -1.95
N ARG A 12 -26.89 15.39 -1.09
CA ARG A 12 -28.12 14.62 -1.20
C ARG A 12 -28.79 14.81 -2.57
N THR A 13 -28.92 16.06 -3.01
CA THR A 13 -29.54 16.40 -4.29
C THR A 13 -28.70 15.90 -5.46
N ALA A 14 -27.38 16.06 -5.43
CA ALA A 14 -26.47 15.57 -6.46
C ALA A 14 -26.51 14.05 -6.60
N LYS A 15 -26.83 13.34 -5.51
CA LYS A 15 -26.98 11.86 -5.48
C LYS A 15 -28.41 11.40 -5.73
N GLY A 16 -29.37 12.30 -5.98
CA GLY A 16 -30.77 11.95 -6.22
C GLY A 16 -31.49 11.35 -5.00
N LEU A 17 -30.96 11.56 -3.78
CA LEU A 17 -31.51 10.96 -2.56
C LEU A 17 -32.62 11.82 -1.97
N SER A 18 -33.68 11.18 -1.43
CA SER A 18 -34.65 11.83 -0.56
C SER A 18 -34.02 12.14 0.81
N GLN A 19 -34.63 13.06 1.60
CA GLN A 19 -34.18 13.31 2.98
C GLN A 19 -34.26 12.04 3.84
N GLN A 20 -35.26 11.18 3.62
CA GLN A 20 -35.39 9.91 4.31
C GLN A 20 -34.25 8.94 3.93
N ALA A 21 -34.03 8.74 2.62
CA ALA A 21 -32.96 7.87 2.12
C ALA A 21 -31.58 8.32 2.59
N PHE A 22 -31.33 9.64 2.65
CA PHE A 22 -30.07 10.16 3.19
C PHE A 22 -29.95 9.94 4.71
N ALA A 23 -31.04 10.10 5.45
CA ALA A 23 -31.06 9.88 6.89
C ALA A 23 -30.79 8.41 7.25
N ASP A 24 -31.35 7.48 6.47
CA ASP A 24 -31.18 6.03 6.66
C ASP A 24 -29.71 5.59 6.49
N LEU A 25 -28.96 6.25 5.59
CA LEU A 25 -27.51 5.97 5.39
C LEU A 25 -26.67 6.21 6.66
N PHE A 26 -27.12 7.10 7.54
CA PHE A 26 -26.38 7.53 8.73
C PHE A 26 -27.06 7.19 10.04
N GLU A 27 -28.14 6.41 9.99
CA GLU A 27 -28.92 5.99 11.17
C GLU A 27 -29.46 7.18 11.99
N ILE A 28 -29.87 8.25 11.30
CA ILE A 28 -30.46 9.44 11.91
C ILE A 28 -31.88 9.67 11.43
N SER A 29 -32.65 10.50 12.13
CA SER A 29 -34.03 10.78 11.71
C SER A 29 -34.08 11.72 10.50
N ARG A 30 -35.09 11.56 9.64
CA ARG A 30 -35.40 12.52 8.56
C ARG A 30 -35.53 13.94 9.08
N GLY A 31 -36.13 14.12 10.27
CA GLY A 31 -36.31 15.43 10.90
C GLY A 31 -34.97 16.14 11.20
N ASN A 32 -33.94 15.36 11.57
CA ASN A 32 -32.60 15.89 11.77
C ASN A 32 -32.01 16.42 10.45
N ILE A 33 -32.13 15.65 9.36
CA ILE A 33 -31.66 16.08 8.04
C ILE A 33 -32.36 17.36 7.60
N SER A 34 -33.69 17.45 7.73
CA SER A 34 -34.43 18.67 7.43
C SER A 34 -33.92 19.87 8.24
N SER A 35 -33.73 19.66 9.56
CA SER A 35 -33.24 20.73 10.45
C SER A 35 -31.80 21.17 10.09
N TYR A 36 -30.93 20.27 9.69
CA TYR A 36 -29.57 20.59 9.25
C TYR A 36 -29.57 21.35 7.93
N GLU A 37 -30.35 20.89 6.93
CA GLU A 37 -30.43 21.53 5.61
C GLU A 37 -31.02 22.96 5.69
N GLU A 38 -31.89 23.20 6.65
CA GLU A 38 -32.51 24.49 6.88
C GLU A 38 -31.73 25.37 7.89
N SER A 39 -30.57 24.89 8.36
CA SER A 39 -29.72 25.56 9.34
C SER A 39 -30.44 25.86 10.68
N ARG A 40 -31.48 25.09 11.01
CA ARG A 40 -32.19 25.17 12.31
C ARG A 40 -31.43 24.47 13.43
N ALA A 41 -30.58 23.49 13.07
CA ALA A 41 -29.70 22.78 13.98
C ALA A 41 -28.40 22.43 13.27
N GLU A 42 -27.33 22.21 14.03
CA GLU A 42 -26.08 21.65 13.53
C GLU A 42 -25.92 20.19 13.97
N PRO A 43 -25.41 19.30 13.07
CA PRO A 43 -25.13 17.92 13.44
C PRO A 43 -23.99 17.84 14.47
N ARG A 44 -24.00 16.80 15.29
CA ARG A 44 -22.87 16.47 16.16
C ARG A 44 -21.63 16.18 15.32
N ILE A 45 -20.46 16.45 15.87
CA ILE A 45 -19.19 16.25 15.17
C ILE A 45 -19.02 14.84 14.65
N GLU A 46 -19.48 13.84 15.38
CA GLU A 46 -19.46 12.43 14.95
C GLU A 46 -20.27 12.20 13.66
N THR A 47 -21.45 12.85 13.55
CA THR A 47 -22.29 12.80 12.35
C THR A 47 -21.62 13.51 11.18
N VAL A 48 -20.98 14.65 11.45
CA VAL A 48 -20.20 15.41 10.43
C VAL A 48 -19.10 14.53 9.86
N ILE A 49 -18.32 13.88 10.73
CA ILE A 49 -17.22 12.99 10.34
C ILE A 49 -17.76 11.79 9.53
N LYS A 50 -18.85 11.14 9.99
CA LYS A 50 -19.48 10.02 9.29
C LYS A 50 -19.90 10.42 7.85
N ILE A 51 -20.59 11.55 7.71
CA ILE A 51 -21.05 12.05 6.40
C ILE A 51 -19.87 12.40 5.50
N ALA A 52 -18.90 13.15 6.01
CA ALA A 52 -17.72 13.57 5.26
C ALA A 52 -16.92 12.37 4.75
N ASN A 53 -16.67 11.37 5.62
CA ASN A 53 -15.97 10.14 5.26
C ASN A 53 -16.75 9.31 4.24
N TYR A 54 -18.06 9.16 4.42
CA TYR A 54 -18.91 8.41 3.49
C TYR A 54 -18.82 8.93 2.05
N PHE A 55 -18.76 10.26 1.90
CA PHE A 55 -18.63 10.90 0.59
C PHE A 55 -17.19 11.24 0.22
N SER A 56 -16.20 10.76 0.97
CA SER A 56 -14.77 11.01 0.76
C SER A 56 -14.41 12.51 0.66
N ILE A 57 -15.13 13.34 1.39
CA ILE A 57 -14.92 14.80 1.44
C ILE A 57 -14.03 15.09 2.66
N PRO A 58 -12.94 15.85 2.52
CA PRO A 58 -12.17 16.31 3.67
C PRO A 58 -13.06 17.05 4.67
N VAL A 59 -13.00 16.67 5.96
CA VAL A 59 -13.90 17.21 7.01
C VAL A 59 -13.79 18.73 7.08
N GLU A 60 -12.59 19.29 6.94
CA GLU A 60 -12.35 20.73 6.90
C GLU A 60 -13.16 21.41 5.77
N ASN A 61 -13.08 20.86 4.55
CA ASN A 61 -13.80 21.38 3.38
C ASN A 61 -15.33 21.26 3.56
N PHE A 62 -15.77 20.13 4.15
CA PHE A 62 -17.20 19.91 4.42
C PHE A 62 -17.78 20.92 5.41
N ILE A 63 -16.97 21.37 6.38
CA ILE A 63 -17.40 22.36 7.40
C ILE A 63 -17.30 23.80 6.89
N THR A 64 -16.18 24.14 6.20
CA THR A 64 -15.82 25.55 5.95
C THR A 64 -16.15 26.05 4.55
N GLN A 65 -16.13 25.14 3.55
CA GLN A 65 -16.30 25.50 2.14
C GLN A 65 -17.72 25.23 1.65
N SER A 66 -18.19 26.08 0.72
CA SER A 66 -19.45 25.82 0.00
C SER A 66 -19.17 24.93 -1.21
N LEU A 67 -19.33 23.62 -1.06
CA LEU A 67 -19.05 22.66 -2.12
C LEU A 67 -19.94 22.88 -3.35
N THR A 68 -19.34 22.77 -4.53
CA THR A 68 -20.06 22.74 -5.81
C THR A 68 -20.42 21.30 -6.19
N VAL A 69 -21.40 21.12 -7.10
CA VAL A 69 -21.77 19.79 -7.61
C VAL A 69 -20.59 19.10 -8.28
N ASN A 70 -19.77 19.85 -9.02
CA ASN A 70 -18.58 19.30 -9.68
C ASN A 70 -17.54 18.82 -8.67
N GLU A 71 -17.32 19.54 -7.57
CA GLU A 71 -16.43 19.09 -6.48
C GLU A 71 -16.99 17.85 -5.81
N ILE A 72 -18.29 17.80 -5.51
CA ILE A 72 -18.95 16.63 -4.93
C ILE A 72 -18.83 15.42 -5.86
N LEU A 73 -19.01 15.58 -7.16
CA LEU A 73 -18.84 14.52 -8.15
C LEU A 73 -17.36 14.10 -8.30
N LYS A 74 -16.42 15.04 -8.19
CA LYS A 74 -14.98 14.76 -8.25
C LYS A 74 -14.51 13.93 -7.05
N TYR A 75 -14.99 14.23 -5.84
CA TYR A 75 -14.72 13.39 -4.65
C TYR A 75 -15.28 11.96 -4.78
N ASN A 76 -16.27 11.75 -5.66
CA ASN A 76 -16.89 10.45 -5.92
C ASN A 76 -16.48 9.81 -7.25
N GLY A 77 -15.72 10.54 -8.10
CA GLY A 77 -15.39 10.08 -9.46
C GLY A 77 -14.37 8.95 -9.52
N ASP A 78 -13.58 8.78 -8.48
CA ASP A 78 -12.52 7.76 -8.44
C ASP A 78 -12.87 6.52 -7.59
N LYS A 79 -14.13 6.44 -7.08
CA LYS A 79 -14.53 5.32 -6.23
C LYS A 79 -15.88 4.74 -6.68
N LEU A 80 -15.85 3.74 -7.54
CA LEU A 80 -16.94 2.77 -7.66
C LEU A 80 -17.02 2.00 -6.35
N ILE A 81 -18.07 2.24 -5.58
CA ILE A 81 -18.24 1.76 -4.22
C ILE A 81 -18.82 0.35 -4.28
N ASP A 82 -18.04 -0.61 -3.84
CA ASP A 82 -18.58 -1.84 -3.26
C ASP A 82 -19.03 -1.54 -1.81
N THR A 83 -20.31 -1.77 -1.55
CA THR A 83 -21.04 -1.29 -0.35
C THR A 83 -20.78 -2.11 0.92
N GLU A 84 -19.77 -2.94 1.01
CA GLU A 84 -19.52 -3.79 2.19
C GLU A 84 -18.12 -3.71 2.80
N ASN A 85 -17.22 -2.88 2.31
CA ASN A 85 -15.91 -2.77 2.94
C ASN A 85 -15.57 -1.33 3.29
N HIS A 86 -15.18 -1.12 4.54
CA HIS A 86 -14.48 0.04 5.02
C HIS A 86 -13.45 0.48 3.97
N ILE A 87 -13.65 1.64 3.35
CA ILE A 87 -12.68 2.21 2.42
C ILE A 87 -11.48 2.63 3.27
N ILE A 88 -10.56 1.69 3.44
CA ILE A 88 -9.18 2.01 3.73
C ILE A 88 -8.76 2.91 2.57
N ASN A 89 -8.30 4.10 2.84
CA ASN A 89 -7.50 4.86 1.88
C ASN A 89 -6.26 4.00 1.60
N LEU A 90 -6.38 3.11 0.62
CA LEU A 90 -5.24 2.36 0.12
C LEU A 90 -4.35 3.40 -0.56
N GLN A 91 -3.41 3.93 0.19
CA GLN A 91 -2.28 4.60 -0.41
C GLN A 91 -1.60 3.53 -1.26
N LEU A 92 -1.57 3.76 -2.55
CA LEU A 92 -0.89 2.88 -3.49
C LEU A 92 0.54 3.35 -3.65
N ARG A 93 1.47 2.41 -3.60
CA ARG A 93 2.89 2.66 -3.75
C ARG A 93 3.42 1.95 -4.98
N ALA A 94 4.16 2.68 -5.81
CA ALA A 94 4.92 2.12 -6.90
C ALA A 94 6.21 1.49 -6.35
N VAL A 95 6.45 0.23 -6.69
CA VAL A 95 7.57 -0.59 -6.20
C VAL A 95 8.34 -1.11 -7.40
N PRO A 96 9.68 -0.93 -7.46
CA PRO A 96 10.50 -1.51 -8.51
C PRO A 96 10.27 -3.02 -8.61
N PHE A 97 10.11 -3.53 -9.83
CA PHE A 97 9.72 -4.90 -10.07
C PHE A 97 10.68 -5.62 -11.02
N ILE A 98 11.37 -6.63 -10.49
CA ILE A 98 12.22 -7.54 -11.26
C ILE A 98 11.36 -8.70 -11.75
N ASN A 99 10.76 -8.58 -12.92
CA ASN A 99 10.10 -9.70 -13.59
C ASN A 99 11.11 -10.58 -14.36
N ASP A 100 10.65 -11.70 -14.93
CA ASP A 100 11.53 -12.62 -15.64
C ASP A 100 12.33 -11.96 -16.77
N ASN A 101 11.74 -11.01 -17.50
CA ASN A 101 12.43 -10.30 -18.58
C ASN A 101 13.55 -9.40 -18.04
N ILE A 102 13.30 -8.64 -16.97
CA ILE A 102 14.32 -7.84 -16.29
C ILE A 102 15.42 -8.72 -15.72
N TYR A 103 15.05 -9.83 -15.06
CA TYR A 103 16.02 -10.79 -14.55
C TYR A 103 16.96 -11.30 -15.64
N MET A 104 16.42 -11.69 -16.79
CA MET A 104 17.23 -12.17 -17.92
C MET A 104 18.16 -11.08 -18.48
N LYS A 105 17.70 -9.83 -18.61
CA LYS A 105 18.53 -8.71 -19.02
C LYS A 105 19.69 -8.48 -18.05
N CYS A 106 19.45 -8.56 -16.77
CA CYS A 106 20.49 -8.43 -15.74
C CYS A 106 21.49 -9.59 -15.84
N CYS A 107 21.04 -10.84 -16.04
CA CYS A 107 21.92 -11.98 -16.26
C CYS A 107 22.81 -11.84 -17.52
N HIS A 108 22.32 -11.18 -18.54
CA HIS A 108 23.08 -10.90 -19.78
C HIS A 108 23.93 -9.62 -19.69
N HIS A 109 24.01 -8.99 -18.52
CA HIS A 109 24.75 -7.73 -18.28
C HIS A 109 24.24 -6.52 -19.09
N GLU A 110 22.99 -6.57 -19.56
CA GLU A 110 22.35 -5.44 -20.24
C GLU A 110 21.85 -4.39 -19.22
N MET A 111 21.59 -4.80 -17.97
CA MET A 111 21.16 -3.97 -16.86
C MET A 111 21.83 -4.44 -15.57
N ALA A 112 21.91 -3.56 -14.56
CA ALA A 112 22.34 -3.95 -13.22
C ALA A 112 21.15 -4.30 -12.34
N PHE A 113 21.29 -5.31 -11.45
CA PHE A 113 20.22 -5.71 -10.51
C PHE A 113 19.85 -4.65 -9.47
N ASN A 114 20.60 -3.57 -9.37
CA ASN A 114 20.33 -2.44 -8.49
C ASN A 114 19.96 -1.15 -9.25
N ASP A 115 19.65 -1.22 -10.52
CA ASP A 115 19.18 -0.09 -11.34
C ASP A 115 17.64 0.03 -11.24
N TRP A 116 17.16 0.21 -10.02
CA TRP A 116 15.72 0.18 -9.72
C TRP A 116 14.90 1.27 -10.40
N ALA A 117 15.55 2.36 -10.79
CA ALA A 117 14.87 3.45 -11.51
C ALA A 117 14.47 3.05 -12.94
N ALA A 118 15.20 2.11 -13.53
CA ALA A 118 14.93 1.60 -14.88
C ALA A 118 13.95 0.41 -14.89
N PHE A 119 13.58 -0.13 -13.73
CA PHE A 119 12.68 -1.28 -13.66
C PHE A 119 11.22 -0.87 -13.82
N PRO A 120 10.37 -1.75 -14.40
CA PRO A 120 8.92 -1.56 -14.35
C PRO A 120 8.45 -1.44 -12.90
N GLN A 121 7.32 -0.80 -12.70
CA GLN A 121 6.77 -0.58 -11.37
C GLN A 121 5.56 -1.47 -11.14
N LEU A 122 5.56 -2.17 -10.01
CA LEU A 122 4.39 -2.87 -9.48
C LEU A 122 3.68 -1.94 -8.49
N VAL A 123 2.36 -1.80 -8.62
CA VAL A 123 1.59 -0.96 -7.71
C VAL A 123 1.00 -1.85 -6.61
N LEU A 124 1.38 -1.57 -5.37
CA LEU A 124 0.96 -2.31 -4.19
C LEU A 124 0.26 -1.38 -3.18
N PRO A 125 -0.62 -1.92 -2.32
CA PRO A 125 -1.10 -1.18 -1.16
C PRO A 125 0.06 -0.73 -0.28
N GLU A 126 0.07 0.52 0.15
CA GLU A 126 1.11 1.04 1.04
C GLU A 126 0.91 0.50 2.45
N THR A 127 1.75 -0.46 2.82
CA THR A 127 1.71 -1.13 4.13
C THR A 127 3.06 -1.16 4.84
N ALA A 128 4.12 -0.68 4.18
CA ALA A 128 5.48 -0.68 4.73
C ALA A 128 6.04 0.74 4.83
N ASN A 129 6.78 0.99 5.91
CA ASN A 129 7.45 2.28 6.15
C ASN A 129 8.77 2.43 5.39
N ASN A 130 9.37 1.33 4.92
CA ASN A 130 10.68 1.29 4.25
C ASN A 130 10.52 1.10 2.74
N ASN A 131 11.64 1.19 2.01
CA ASN A 131 11.65 0.89 0.58
C ASN A 131 11.26 -0.57 0.34
N LEU A 132 10.55 -0.81 -0.74
CA LEU A 132 10.15 -2.14 -1.19
C LEU A 132 10.80 -2.45 -2.54
N LEU A 133 11.03 -3.74 -2.77
CA LEU A 133 11.47 -4.31 -4.04
C LEU A 133 10.65 -5.57 -4.30
N ALA A 134 10.03 -5.68 -5.46
CA ALA A 134 9.27 -6.85 -5.86
C ALA A 134 10.05 -7.67 -6.90
N LEU A 135 9.84 -8.99 -6.86
CA LEU A 135 10.51 -9.87 -7.80
C LEU A 135 9.60 -11.07 -8.12
N THR A 136 9.58 -11.49 -9.40
CA THR A 136 8.95 -12.76 -9.80
C THR A 136 9.91 -13.91 -9.45
N PHE A 137 9.42 -14.87 -8.66
CA PHE A 137 10.22 -16.06 -8.35
C PHE A 137 10.34 -16.94 -9.59
N ASN A 138 11.56 -17.34 -9.89
CA ASN A 138 11.87 -18.40 -10.85
C ASN A 138 13.05 -19.25 -10.35
N ASN A 139 13.10 -20.51 -10.77
CA ASN A 139 14.08 -21.48 -10.30
C ASN A 139 15.54 -21.16 -10.71
N ASN A 140 15.75 -20.19 -11.62
CA ASN A 140 17.09 -19.78 -12.03
C ASN A 140 17.73 -18.78 -11.05
N ILE A 141 16.93 -18.19 -10.16
CA ILE A 141 17.45 -17.30 -9.12
C ILE A 141 18.17 -18.15 -8.08
N PRO A 142 19.47 -17.92 -7.82
CA PRO A 142 20.17 -18.63 -6.77
C PRO A 142 19.48 -18.42 -5.42
N HIS A 143 19.10 -19.52 -4.78
CA HIS A 143 18.35 -19.48 -3.53
C HIS A 143 18.78 -20.56 -2.53
N HIS A 144 18.47 -20.34 -1.25
CA HIS A 144 18.76 -21.26 -0.17
C HIS A 144 17.88 -22.51 -0.29
N GLU A 145 18.45 -23.70 -0.09
CA GLU A 145 17.78 -25.00 -0.23
C GLU A 145 16.58 -25.22 0.70
N THR A 146 16.54 -24.52 1.85
CA THR A 146 15.43 -24.62 2.82
C THR A 146 14.39 -23.53 2.65
N LEU A 147 14.28 -22.90 1.47
CA LEU A 147 13.17 -22.00 1.20
C LEU A 147 11.85 -22.77 1.17
N PRO A 148 10.72 -22.12 1.54
CA PRO A 148 9.41 -22.66 1.22
C PRO A 148 9.29 -22.98 -0.27
N GLU A 149 8.43 -23.92 -0.63
CA GLU A 149 8.14 -24.21 -2.04
C GLU A 149 7.37 -23.05 -2.68
N TYR A 150 8.10 -22.03 -3.14
CA TYR A 150 7.53 -21.01 -4.01
C TYR A 150 7.33 -21.58 -5.41
N LYS A 151 6.20 -21.21 -6.00
CA LYS A 151 5.90 -21.60 -7.38
C LYS A 151 6.54 -20.63 -8.35
N GLN A 152 6.81 -21.12 -9.55
CA GLN A 152 7.18 -20.24 -10.65
C GLN A 152 6.12 -19.17 -10.87
N HIS A 153 6.53 -17.92 -11.01
CA HIS A 153 5.70 -16.72 -11.15
C HIS A 153 5.03 -16.21 -9.87
N ASP A 154 5.27 -16.82 -8.70
CA ASP A 154 4.93 -16.14 -7.45
C ASP A 154 5.67 -14.80 -7.35
N VAL A 155 4.99 -13.77 -6.85
CA VAL A 155 5.62 -12.47 -6.65
C VAL A 155 6.02 -12.32 -5.20
N LEU A 156 7.34 -12.23 -4.97
CA LEU A 156 7.93 -11.98 -3.66
C LEU A 156 8.18 -10.49 -3.51
N VAL A 157 7.69 -9.91 -2.43
CA VAL A 157 7.93 -8.51 -2.08
C VAL A 157 8.86 -8.45 -0.88
N PHE A 158 9.91 -7.69 -1.00
CA PHE A 158 10.93 -7.53 0.01
C PHE A 158 10.98 -6.09 0.51
N GLU A 159 11.24 -5.92 1.80
CA GLU A 159 11.43 -4.65 2.48
C GLU A 159 12.92 -4.43 2.77
N GLU A 160 13.41 -3.22 2.54
CA GLU A 160 14.81 -2.85 2.81
C GLU A 160 15.18 -3.09 4.27
N VAL A 161 16.33 -3.74 4.50
CA VAL A 161 16.88 -3.93 5.84
C VAL A 161 17.67 -2.69 6.24
N THR A 162 17.30 -2.13 7.37
CA THR A 162 17.90 -0.93 7.96
C THR A 162 18.35 -1.22 9.41
N ASP A 163 19.07 -0.31 10.02
CA ASP A 163 19.50 -0.41 11.42
C ASP A 163 18.31 -0.61 12.38
N HIS A 164 17.15 -0.06 12.02
CA HIS A 164 15.95 -0.14 12.85
C HIS A 164 15.25 -1.51 12.80
N ASN A 165 15.37 -2.25 11.69
CA ASN A 165 14.64 -3.50 11.51
C ASN A 165 15.53 -4.74 11.36
N ILE A 166 16.85 -4.60 11.40
CA ILE A 166 17.81 -5.69 11.24
C ILE A 166 17.64 -6.79 12.29
N HIS A 167 17.31 -6.41 13.53
CA HIS A 167 17.09 -7.37 14.62
C HIS A 167 15.87 -8.27 14.38
N LEU A 168 14.96 -7.88 13.49
CA LEU A 168 13.78 -8.66 13.11
C LEU A 168 14.05 -9.65 11.97
N THR A 169 15.29 -9.70 11.46
CA THR A 169 15.62 -10.53 10.30
C THR A 169 15.98 -11.97 10.65
N HIS A 170 16.34 -12.27 11.90
CA HIS A 170 16.81 -13.60 12.30
C HIS A 170 15.88 -14.74 11.84
N HIS A 171 16.44 -15.72 11.14
CA HIS A 171 15.75 -16.83 10.47
C HIS A 171 14.73 -16.43 9.39
N LYS A 172 14.65 -15.15 9.03
CA LYS A 172 13.78 -14.71 7.94
C LYS A 172 14.44 -14.91 6.58
N ILE A 173 13.59 -15.04 5.56
CA ILE A 173 14.02 -15.05 4.17
C ILE A 173 14.44 -13.63 3.80
N GLY A 174 15.54 -13.52 3.10
CA GLY A 174 16.06 -12.27 2.61
C GLY A 174 16.54 -12.35 1.18
N LEU A 175 16.75 -11.18 0.61
CA LEU A 175 17.30 -10.98 -0.72
C LEU A 175 18.56 -10.14 -0.60
N TYR A 176 19.61 -10.55 -1.28
CA TYR A 176 20.77 -9.72 -1.57
C TYR A 176 20.71 -9.28 -3.03
N SER A 177 20.85 -7.98 -3.27
CA SER A 177 20.86 -7.38 -4.59
C SER A 177 22.03 -6.40 -4.73
N SER A 178 22.92 -6.64 -5.67
CA SER A 178 24.02 -5.74 -6.04
C SER A 178 23.96 -5.46 -7.53
N ALA A 179 24.90 -4.72 -8.08
CA ALA A 179 24.93 -4.49 -9.53
C ALA A 179 25.04 -5.78 -10.36
N ALA A 180 25.79 -6.77 -9.86
CA ALA A 180 26.13 -7.99 -10.60
C ALA A 180 25.39 -9.25 -10.09
N GLU A 181 24.68 -9.18 -8.97
CA GLU A 181 24.19 -10.37 -8.30
C GLU A 181 22.85 -10.15 -7.63
N LEU A 182 21.99 -11.16 -7.74
CA LEU A 182 20.72 -11.29 -7.05
C LEU A 182 20.64 -12.71 -6.45
N THR A 183 20.45 -12.81 -5.13
CA THR A 183 20.37 -14.10 -4.44
C THR A 183 19.34 -14.07 -3.31
N ILE A 184 18.62 -15.17 -3.10
CA ILE A 184 17.66 -15.31 -2.02
C ILE A 184 18.24 -16.24 -0.96
N GLY A 185 18.34 -15.77 0.27
CA GLY A 185 18.94 -16.52 1.38
C GLY A 185 18.11 -16.48 2.64
N ARG A 186 18.68 -17.00 3.71
CA ARG A 186 18.13 -16.95 5.06
C ARG A 186 19.06 -16.16 5.97
N TYR A 187 18.51 -15.25 6.73
CA TYR A 187 19.28 -14.48 7.70
C TYR A 187 19.65 -15.30 8.93
N GLU A 188 20.91 -15.21 9.33
CA GLU A 188 21.40 -15.66 10.63
C GLU A 188 22.09 -14.52 11.37
N ILE A 189 21.77 -14.39 12.66
CA ILE A 189 22.39 -13.42 13.57
C ILE A 189 23.22 -14.19 14.59
N THR A 190 24.52 -13.92 14.60
CA THR A 190 25.46 -14.54 15.55
C THR A 190 26.25 -13.43 16.24
N GLY A 191 25.88 -13.12 17.49
CA GLY A 191 26.40 -11.95 18.21
C GLY A 191 26.07 -10.65 17.46
N ASP A 192 27.09 -9.86 17.15
CA ASP A 192 26.93 -8.59 16.41
C ASP A 192 26.97 -8.76 14.87
N LYS A 193 27.10 -9.99 14.37
CA LYS A 193 27.18 -10.26 12.93
C LYS A 193 25.85 -10.73 12.40
N VAL A 194 25.46 -10.14 11.28
CA VAL A 194 24.27 -10.54 10.52
C VAL A 194 24.71 -11.01 9.14
N ASP A 195 24.40 -12.25 8.83
CA ASP A 195 24.72 -12.89 7.56
C ASP A 195 23.44 -13.28 6.84
N LEU A 196 23.39 -13.05 5.54
CA LEU A 196 22.43 -13.69 4.65
C LEU A 196 23.08 -14.92 4.02
N ILE A 197 22.64 -16.11 4.42
CA ILE A 197 23.22 -17.40 4.01
C ILE A 197 22.47 -17.91 2.80
N LEU A 198 23.19 -18.19 1.75
CA LEU A 198 22.70 -18.88 0.56
C LEU A 198 22.90 -20.39 0.67
N ASN A 199 24.10 -20.81 1.06
CA ASN A 199 24.47 -22.20 1.30
C ASN A 199 25.73 -22.28 2.17
N SER A 200 26.27 -23.46 2.38
CA SER A 200 27.47 -23.68 3.21
C SER A 200 28.72 -22.94 2.72
N PHE A 201 28.77 -22.54 1.45
CA PHE A 201 29.93 -21.92 0.82
C PHE A 201 29.76 -20.43 0.57
N LYS A 202 28.52 -19.94 0.51
CA LYS A 202 28.22 -18.58 0.12
C LYS A 202 27.28 -17.91 1.10
N LYS A 203 27.75 -16.78 1.62
CA LYS A 203 26.99 -15.88 2.48
C LYS A 203 27.36 -14.42 2.23
N HIS A 204 26.45 -13.54 2.50
CA HIS A 204 26.66 -12.09 2.42
C HIS A 204 26.61 -11.51 3.82
N HIS A 205 27.69 -10.84 4.24
CA HIS A 205 27.71 -10.09 5.49
C HIS A 205 26.94 -8.80 5.33
N PHE A 206 26.07 -8.50 6.29
CA PHE A 206 25.40 -7.22 6.32
C PHE A 206 26.41 -6.10 6.60
N ASP A 207 26.41 -5.08 5.77
CA ASP A 207 27.30 -3.93 5.88
C ASP A 207 26.47 -2.64 5.92
N PHE A 208 26.44 -1.99 7.08
CA PHE A 208 25.74 -0.71 7.27
C PHE A 208 26.22 0.41 6.34
N LYS A 209 27.43 0.28 5.76
CA LYS A 209 27.96 1.24 4.80
C LYS A 209 27.45 1.04 3.37
N LYS A 210 26.78 -0.07 3.12
CA LYS A 210 26.19 -0.41 1.81
C LYS A 210 24.67 -0.52 1.92
N PRO A 211 23.97 0.61 2.08
CA PRO A 211 22.53 0.62 2.13
C PRO A 211 21.94 0.03 0.84
N ARG A 212 20.76 -0.54 0.96
CA ARG A 212 19.95 -1.07 -0.16
C ARG A 212 20.47 -2.33 -0.85
N HIS A 213 21.43 -3.05 -0.26
CA HIS A 213 21.82 -4.35 -0.79
C HIS A 213 21.05 -5.50 -0.15
N PHE A 214 20.49 -5.30 1.05
CA PHE A 214 19.87 -6.33 1.86
C PHE A 214 18.39 -6.03 2.09
N TRP A 215 17.57 -7.03 1.85
CA TRP A 215 16.14 -6.97 1.92
C TRP A 215 15.59 -8.16 2.68
N LYS A 216 14.53 -8.01 3.44
CA LYS A 216 13.82 -9.11 4.11
C LYS A 216 12.47 -9.34 3.43
N LEU A 217 12.03 -10.58 3.37
CA LEU A 217 10.73 -10.93 2.81
C LEU A 217 9.63 -10.23 3.61
N PHE A 218 8.77 -9.53 2.91
CA PHE A 218 7.64 -8.78 3.44
C PHE A 218 6.31 -9.43 3.12
N ALA A 219 6.08 -9.80 1.86
CA ALA A 219 4.84 -10.43 1.39
C ALA A 219 5.10 -11.38 0.22
N VAL A 220 4.18 -12.31 0.02
CA VAL A 220 4.15 -13.24 -1.11
C VAL A 220 2.78 -13.18 -1.74
N TYR A 221 2.73 -13.00 -3.05
CA TYR A 221 1.52 -13.09 -3.86
C TYR A 221 1.61 -14.34 -4.71
N GLU A 222 0.84 -15.36 -4.35
CA GLU A 222 0.82 -16.64 -5.05
C GLU A 222 0.18 -16.52 -6.43
N HIS A 223 0.83 -17.08 -7.43
CA HIS A 223 0.25 -17.24 -8.76
C HIS A 223 -0.73 -18.42 -8.74
N LYS A 224 -2.02 -18.12 -8.89
CA LYS A 224 -3.04 -19.16 -9.13
C LYS A 224 -3.13 -19.37 -10.64
N GLY A 225 -2.42 -20.40 -11.12
CA GLY A 225 -2.54 -20.87 -12.49
C GLY A 225 -3.90 -21.51 -12.78
#